data_acafb83586d4776de14fc52ceb479184
#
_entry.id   acafb83586d4776de14fc52ceb479184
#
_cell.length_a   1.000
_cell.length_b   1.000
_cell.length_c   1.000
_cell.angle_alpha   90.00
_cell.angle_beta   90.00
_cell.angle_gamma   90.00
#
_symmetry.space_group_name_H-M   'P 1'
#
loop_
_entity.id
_entity.type
_entity.pdbx_description
1 polymer ?
#
loop_
_entity_poly.entity_id
_entity_poly.type
_entity_poly.pdbx_seq_one_letter_code
_entity_poly.pdbx_strand_id
1 'polypeptide(L)'
;MNISTTKKELQQAFSKLSKTTQLKSQNPLVNYTYISSSPAGVVLHSTDLEVGVKTHINASVNSDGECLFPTSEVNDIISVLDGGRVDIKVSGPHINIKSESGVSFDISTVPFQEYPEIPENKHDNLFCIETSSLKDIISSLMYAVNSEPTKPSLNGACFNFLESTVDFVATDGHRLVKISKKNTTNINGSFIIPKKFLSILSTFLEGQSETNLIISGNHIFTTNNKDVYYSKIIDEKYPNYNAVIPVENPLTLTADKTEMLNNIKAASIATNKNTNQISLHLSEGKVYLKSVNQPESKTVYAPLKSAKYSGEELSIGFNAIYLKEAVSKYPNEEIIFSFKDSLSATLFLPNVEDQKTIILLMPVRINE
;
A
#
# COMPACT_ATOMS: atom_id res chain seq x y z
N MET A 1 -37.24 -3.43 2.85
CA MET A 1 -36.21 -4.42 3.20
C MET A 1 -36.32 -4.78 4.67
N ASN A 2 -36.22 -6.06 5.05
CA ASN A 2 -36.18 -6.51 6.43
C ASN A 2 -35.25 -7.72 6.54
N ILE A 3 -34.15 -7.57 7.29
CA ILE A 3 -33.12 -8.60 7.44
C ILE A 3 -32.73 -8.78 8.90
N SER A 4 -32.29 -9.98 9.25
CA SER A 4 -31.72 -10.30 10.55
C SER A 4 -30.36 -10.94 10.38
N THR A 5 -29.33 -10.38 11.04
CA THR A 5 -27.95 -10.85 10.98
C THR A 5 -27.30 -10.77 12.37
N THR A 6 -26.00 -10.87 12.47
CA THR A 6 -25.26 -10.70 13.73
C THR A 6 -24.38 -9.44 13.70
N LYS A 7 -24.14 -8.86 14.89
CA LYS A 7 -23.15 -7.78 15.04
C LYS A 7 -21.81 -8.15 14.39
N LYS A 8 -21.34 -9.37 14.59
CA LYS A 8 -20.07 -9.86 14.05
C LYS A 8 -20.01 -9.79 12.52
N GLU A 9 -21.06 -10.25 11.83
CA GLU A 9 -21.15 -10.20 10.36
C GLU A 9 -21.12 -8.74 9.85
N LEU A 10 -21.90 -7.85 10.49
CA LEU A 10 -21.92 -6.43 10.15
C LEU A 10 -20.56 -5.77 10.40
N GLN A 11 -19.93 -6.03 11.55
CA GLN A 11 -18.65 -5.46 11.91
C GLN A 11 -17.54 -5.90 10.92
N GLN A 12 -17.52 -7.17 10.53
CA GLN A 12 -16.59 -7.68 9.53
C GLN A 12 -16.82 -7.04 8.15
N ALA A 13 -18.07 -6.87 7.73
CA ALA A 13 -18.39 -6.23 6.47
C ALA A 13 -18.02 -4.74 6.47
N PHE A 14 -18.50 -3.98 7.48
CA PHE A 14 -18.26 -2.53 7.53
C PHE A 14 -16.80 -2.16 7.78
N SER A 15 -16.00 -3.01 8.43
CA SER A 15 -14.54 -2.81 8.53
C SER A 15 -13.83 -2.80 7.17
N LYS A 16 -14.40 -3.46 6.16
CA LYS A 16 -13.93 -3.49 4.78
C LYS A 16 -14.50 -2.31 3.98
N LEU A 17 -15.80 -2.14 4.03
CA LEU A 17 -16.56 -1.14 3.27
C LEU A 17 -16.15 0.30 3.61
N SER A 18 -15.89 0.61 4.88
CA SER A 18 -15.44 1.93 5.32
C SER A 18 -14.09 2.36 4.75
N LYS A 19 -13.27 1.43 4.27
CA LYS A 19 -11.97 1.75 3.65
C LYS A 19 -12.09 2.26 2.21
N THR A 20 -13.21 2.01 1.56
CA THR A 20 -13.49 2.42 0.18
C THR A 20 -14.50 3.56 0.08
N THR A 21 -14.98 4.11 1.20
CA THR A 21 -15.83 5.30 1.23
C THR A 21 -14.99 6.56 1.46
N GLN A 22 -15.44 7.70 0.92
CA GLN A 22 -14.80 9.01 1.10
C GLN A 22 -15.75 9.99 1.77
N LEU A 23 -15.43 10.42 3.00
CA LEU A 23 -16.25 11.36 3.79
C LEU A 23 -16.32 12.80 3.20
N LYS A 24 -15.48 13.16 2.23
CA LYS A 24 -15.38 14.51 1.64
C LYS A 24 -15.35 14.46 0.11
N SER A 25 -16.17 13.62 -0.50
CA SER A 25 -16.29 13.57 -1.96
C SER A 25 -17.27 14.60 -2.49
N GLN A 26 -17.03 15.08 -3.72
CA GLN A 26 -18.00 15.89 -4.48
C GLN A 26 -19.24 15.06 -4.87
N ASN A 27 -19.11 13.75 -4.98
CA ASN A 27 -20.23 12.84 -5.19
C ASN A 27 -20.71 12.29 -3.84
N PRO A 28 -21.88 12.72 -3.33
CA PRO A 28 -22.36 12.28 -2.03
C PRO A 28 -22.66 10.77 -1.94
N LEU A 29 -22.91 10.09 -3.06
CA LEU A 29 -23.22 8.66 -3.08
C LEU A 29 -22.06 7.78 -2.58
N VAL A 30 -20.81 8.21 -2.77
CA VAL A 30 -19.63 7.44 -2.29
C VAL A 30 -19.44 7.48 -0.77
N ASN A 31 -20.27 8.24 -0.05
CA ASN A 31 -20.34 8.23 1.41
C ASN A 31 -21.23 7.10 1.94
N TYR A 32 -21.97 6.47 1.05
CA TYR A 32 -22.94 5.43 1.39
C TYR A 32 -22.44 4.06 0.97
N THR A 33 -22.92 3.05 1.66
CA THR A 33 -22.83 1.65 1.28
C THR A 33 -24.15 1.23 0.67
N TYR A 34 -24.12 0.75 -0.55
CA TYR A 34 -25.26 0.09 -1.17
C TYR A 34 -25.49 -1.27 -0.53
N ILE A 35 -26.71 -1.57 -0.16
CA ILE A 35 -27.15 -2.86 0.35
C ILE A 35 -28.33 -3.38 -0.45
N SER A 36 -28.26 -4.64 -0.86
CA SER A 36 -29.32 -5.35 -1.54
C SER A 36 -29.59 -6.66 -0.83
N SER A 37 -30.86 -6.96 -0.59
CA SER A 37 -31.31 -8.23 -0.01
C SER A 37 -32.24 -8.95 -0.98
N SER A 38 -32.02 -10.24 -1.14
CA SER A 38 -32.81 -11.14 -1.99
C SER A 38 -32.86 -12.54 -1.34
N PRO A 39 -33.66 -13.47 -1.84
CA PRO A 39 -33.64 -14.85 -1.36
C PRO A 39 -32.27 -15.53 -1.48
N ALA A 40 -31.39 -15.02 -2.35
CA ALA A 40 -30.03 -15.51 -2.53
C ALA A 40 -29.05 -15.00 -1.44
N GLY A 41 -29.45 -14.02 -0.62
CA GLY A 41 -28.63 -13.45 0.45
C GLY A 41 -28.59 -11.92 0.45
N VAL A 42 -27.70 -11.39 1.26
CA VAL A 42 -27.50 -9.94 1.42
C VAL A 42 -26.12 -9.55 0.91
N VAL A 43 -26.11 -8.61 -0.02
CA VAL A 43 -24.92 -8.06 -0.66
C VAL A 43 -24.72 -6.60 -0.21
N LEU A 44 -23.48 -6.26 0.13
CA LEU A 44 -23.07 -4.88 0.40
C LEU A 44 -21.98 -4.47 -0.58
N HIS A 45 -22.05 -3.24 -1.03
CA HIS A 45 -21.06 -2.66 -1.95
C HIS A 45 -20.74 -1.22 -1.57
N SER A 46 -19.45 -0.89 -1.55
CA SER A 46 -18.99 0.49 -1.39
C SER A 46 -17.88 0.81 -2.37
N THR A 47 -17.82 2.06 -2.83
CA THR A 47 -16.79 2.53 -3.76
C THR A 47 -16.60 4.04 -3.61
N ASP A 48 -15.39 4.51 -3.91
CA ASP A 48 -15.07 5.92 -4.10
C ASP A 48 -14.87 6.29 -5.58
N LEU A 49 -15.32 5.41 -6.50
CA LEU A 49 -15.18 5.47 -7.95
C LEU A 49 -13.80 5.05 -8.49
N GLU A 50 -12.81 4.88 -7.62
CA GLU A 50 -11.49 4.35 -7.98
C GLU A 50 -11.30 2.93 -7.45
N VAL A 51 -11.63 2.73 -6.18
CA VAL A 51 -11.53 1.46 -5.48
C VAL A 51 -12.89 1.05 -4.94
N GLY A 52 -13.23 -0.22 -5.02
CA GLY A 52 -14.48 -0.73 -4.46
C GLY A 52 -14.36 -2.09 -3.81
N VAL A 53 -15.32 -2.36 -2.95
CA VAL A 53 -15.50 -3.62 -2.23
C VAL A 53 -16.94 -4.07 -2.35
N LYS A 54 -17.13 -5.32 -2.78
CA LYS A 54 -18.40 -6.05 -2.67
C LYS A 54 -18.22 -7.20 -1.68
N THR A 55 -19.14 -7.33 -0.75
CA THR A 55 -19.11 -8.42 0.24
C THR A 55 -20.51 -8.99 0.46
N HIS A 56 -20.58 -10.26 0.84
CA HIS A 56 -21.82 -10.93 1.23
C HIS A 56 -21.81 -11.14 2.74
N ILE A 57 -22.95 -10.92 3.39
CA ILE A 57 -23.14 -11.25 4.81
C ILE A 57 -24.17 -12.37 4.97
N ASN A 58 -23.96 -13.19 5.99
CA ASN A 58 -24.97 -14.18 6.40
C ASN A 58 -26.10 -13.46 7.11
N ALA A 59 -27.29 -13.52 6.55
CA ALA A 59 -28.49 -12.90 7.10
C ALA A 59 -29.74 -13.69 6.73
N SER A 60 -30.73 -13.67 7.60
CA SER A 60 -32.09 -14.13 7.26
C SER A 60 -32.83 -12.96 6.58
N VAL A 61 -33.35 -13.20 5.41
CA VAL A 61 -34.11 -12.20 4.64
C VAL A 61 -35.60 -12.42 4.83
N ASN A 62 -36.27 -11.48 5.51
CA ASN A 62 -37.70 -11.51 5.73
C ASN A 62 -38.48 -10.78 4.64
N SER A 63 -37.88 -9.74 4.05
CA SER A 63 -38.36 -9.07 2.86
C SER A 63 -37.21 -8.45 2.08
N ASP A 64 -37.29 -8.60 0.77
CA ASP A 64 -36.28 -8.07 -0.18
C ASP A 64 -36.30 -6.55 -0.23
N GLY A 65 -35.26 -5.99 -0.80
CA GLY A 65 -35.16 -4.57 -1.07
C GLY A 65 -33.74 -4.07 -1.21
N GLU A 66 -33.63 -2.80 -1.53
CA GLU A 66 -32.37 -2.08 -1.74
C GLU A 66 -32.38 -0.77 -0.96
N CYS A 67 -31.21 -0.36 -0.49
CA CYS A 67 -31.06 0.88 0.27
C CYS A 67 -29.61 1.36 0.26
N LEU A 68 -29.43 2.65 0.53
CA LEU A 68 -28.13 3.26 0.76
C LEU A 68 -27.92 3.51 2.25
N PHE A 69 -26.91 2.90 2.83
CA PHE A 69 -26.59 3.08 4.25
C PHE A 69 -25.50 4.15 4.40
N PRO A 70 -25.68 5.18 5.25
CA PRO A 70 -24.63 6.14 5.57
C PRO A 70 -23.50 5.41 6.29
N THR A 71 -22.41 5.11 5.56
CA THR A 71 -21.40 4.13 5.98
C THR A 71 -20.75 4.46 7.30
N SER A 72 -20.39 5.73 7.54
CA SER A 72 -19.75 6.15 8.80
C SER A 72 -20.69 5.99 9.98
N GLU A 73 -21.92 6.50 9.85
CA GLU A 73 -22.93 6.47 10.92
C GLU A 73 -23.31 5.02 11.29
N VAL A 74 -23.52 4.17 10.28
CA VAL A 74 -23.81 2.75 10.52
C VAL A 74 -22.62 2.03 11.15
N ASN A 75 -21.38 2.36 10.76
CA ASN A 75 -20.19 1.78 11.39
C ASN A 75 -20.08 2.20 12.87
N ASP A 76 -20.39 3.45 13.21
CA ASP A 76 -20.42 3.93 14.59
C ASP A 76 -21.50 3.22 15.41
N ILE A 77 -22.71 3.06 14.85
CA ILE A 77 -23.81 2.29 15.48
C ILE A 77 -23.36 0.85 15.75
N ILE A 78 -22.80 0.16 14.75
CA ILE A 78 -22.32 -1.23 14.90
C ILE A 78 -21.28 -1.32 16.04
N SER A 79 -20.43 -0.32 16.21
CA SER A 79 -19.39 -0.32 17.26
C SER A 79 -19.98 -0.39 18.68
N VAL A 80 -21.10 0.28 18.91
CA VAL A 80 -21.75 0.43 20.22
C VAL A 80 -22.89 -0.59 20.50
N LEU A 81 -23.35 -1.33 19.48
CA LEU A 81 -24.32 -2.40 19.68
C LEU A 81 -23.75 -3.49 20.59
N ASP A 82 -24.61 -4.16 21.32
CA ASP A 82 -24.27 -5.38 22.03
C ASP A 82 -24.01 -6.53 21.04
N GLY A 83 -23.34 -7.57 21.50
CA GLY A 83 -23.18 -8.80 20.73
C GLY A 83 -24.53 -9.47 20.45
N GLY A 84 -24.55 -10.38 19.48
CA GLY A 84 -25.73 -11.16 19.16
C GLY A 84 -26.45 -10.72 17.88
N ARG A 85 -27.76 -10.97 17.86
CA ARG A 85 -28.63 -10.69 16.71
C ARG A 85 -28.87 -9.20 16.55
N VAL A 86 -28.91 -8.78 15.29
CA VAL A 86 -29.23 -7.41 14.85
C VAL A 86 -30.31 -7.50 13.78
N ASP A 87 -31.43 -6.85 14.01
CA ASP A 87 -32.53 -6.73 13.07
C ASP A 87 -32.46 -5.36 12.39
N ILE A 88 -32.53 -5.35 11.06
CA ILE A 88 -32.47 -4.14 10.25
C ILE A 88 -33.72 -4.05 9.39
N LYS A 89 -34.49 -2.97 9.59
CA LYS A 89 -35.72 -2.70 8.84
C LYS A 89 -35.62 -1.36 8.12
N VAL A 90 -35.85 -1.38 6.81
CA VAL A 90 -35.89 -0.17 5.99
C VAL A 90 -37.31 0.11 5.53
N SER A 91 -37.79 1.32 5.77
CA SER A 91 -39.15 1.78 5.41
C SER A 91 -39.05 3.22 4.87
N GLY A 92 -39.14 3.36 3.53
CA GLY A 92 -38.91 4.65 2.89
C GLY A 92 -37.49 5.18 3.20
N PRO A 93 -37.35 6.46 3.64
CA PRO A 93 -36.05 7.06 3.93
C PRO A 93 -35.53 6.71 5.34
N HIS A 94 -36.16 5.78 6.06
CA HIS A 94 -35.82 5.44 7.43
C HIS A 94 -35.23 4.04 7.54
N ILE A 95 -34.12 3.92 8.25
CA ILE A 95 -33.46 2.68 8.60
C ILE A 95 -33.55 2.51 10.12
N ASN A 96 -34.21 1.45 10.58
CA ASN A 96 -34.21 1.05 11.98
C ASN A 96 -33.22 -0.11 12.15
N ILE A 97 -32.27 0.05 13.07
CA ILE A 97 -31.27 -0.97 13.45
C ILE A 97 -31.51 -1.31 14.92
N LYS A 98 -31.88 -2.55 15.22
CA LYS A 98 -32.24 -2.98 16.57
C LYS A 98 -31.40 -4.19 17.00
N SER A 99 -30.79 -4.09 18.19
CA SER A 99 -30.06 -5.22 18.81
C SER A 99 -31.01 -6.15 19.55
N GLU A 100 -30.52 -7.35 19.88
CA GLU A 100 -31.23 -8.34 20.69
C GLU A 100 -31.55 -7.83 22.10
N SER A 101 -30.70 -6.98 22.68
CA SER A 101 -30.93 -6.34 23.99
C SER A 101 -32.01 -5.25 23.95
N GLY A 102 -32.50 -4.88 22.78
CA GLY A 102 -33.55 -3.87 22.61
C GLY A 102 -33.03 -2.45 22.31
N VAL A 103 -31.73 -2.23 22.27
CA VAL A 103 -31.16 -0.94 21.81
C VAL A 103 -31.54 -0.75 20.34
N SER A 104 -32.10 0.41 20.01
CA SER A 104 -32.64 0.72 18.69
C SER A 104 -32.16 2.09 18.21
N PHE A 105 -31.74 2.14 16.95
CA PHE A 105 -31.36 3.36 16.26
C PHE A 105 -32.26 3.57 15.05
N ASP A 106 -32.80 4.76 14.94
CA ASP A 106 -33.54 5.20 13.76
C ASP A 106 -32.71 6.28 13.05
N ILE A 107 -32.26 5.99 11.84
CA ILE A 107 -31.44 6.88 11.03
C ILE A 107 -32.11 7.14 9.70
N SER A 108 -31.74 8.25 9.07
CA SER A 108 -32.24 8.61 7.75
C SER A 108 -31.28 8.18 6.66
N THR A 109 -31.82 7.80 5.53
CA THR A 109 -31.06 7.56 4.30
C THR A 109 -31.56 8.46 3.18
N VAL A 110 -30.75 8.62 2.15
CA VAL A 110 -31.17 9.27 0.91
C VAL A 110 -32.05 8.33 0.09
N PRO A 111 -32.99 8.85 -0.70
CA PRO A 111 -33.72 8.01 -1.65
C PRO A 111 -32.76 7.21 -2.52
N PHE A 112 -33.13 5.94 -2.77
CA PHE A 112 -32.34 5.11 -3.66
C PHE A 112 -32.21 5.79 -5.04
N GLN A 113 -31.01 5.96 -5.47
CA GLN A 113 -30.63 6.42 -6.81
C GLN A 113 -29.65 5.40 -7.37
N GLU A 114 -29.38 5.48 -8.65
CA GLU A 114 -28.34 4.63 -9.27
C GLU A 114 -27.02 4.75 -8.50
N TYR A 115 -26.65 3.65 -7.88
CA TYR A 115 -25.34 3.53 -7.22
C TYR A 115 -24.31 3.05 -8.26
N PRO A 116 -23.05 3.52 -8.20
CA PRO A 116 -22.03 3.10 -9.16
C PRO A 116 -21.95 1.58 -9.29
N GLU A 117 -22.04 1.10 -10.51
CA GLU A 117 -21.96 -0.32 -10.80
C GLU A 117 -20.56 -0.89 -10.55
N ILE A 118 -20.52 -2.18 -10.21
CA ILE A 118 -19.26 -2.91 -10.11
C ILE A 118 -18.78 -3.18 -11.52
N PRO A 119 -17.51 -2.84 -11.87
CA PRO A 119 -16.97 -3.10 -13.18
C PRO A 119 -17.05 -4.60 -13.53
N GLU A 120 -17.29 -4.89 -14.81
CA GLU A 120 -17.35 -6.26 -15.28
C GLU A 120 -15.96 -6.92 -15.23
N ASN A 121 -15.89 -8.09 -14.58
CA ASN A 121 -14.69 -8.91 -14.57
C ASN A 121 -14.83 -10.01 -15.64
N LYS A 122 -14.12 -9.85 -16.76
CA LYS A 122 -14.11 -10.81 -17.88
C LYS A 122 -13.13 -11.97 -17.69
N HIS A 123 -12.41 -12.01 -16.56
CA HIS A 123 -11.38 -13.01 -16.26
C HIS A 123 -10.29 -13.14 -17.34
N ASP A 124 -9.95 -12.02 -18.02
CA ASP A 124 -9.05 -12.03 -19.18
C ASP A 124 -7.60 -12.40 -18.81
N ASN A 125 -7.07 -11.81 -17.74
CA ASN A 125 -5.67 -11.98 -17.35
C ASN A 125 -5.59 -12.33 -15.85
N LEU A 126 -5.34 -13.60 -15.56
CA LEU A 126 -5.21 -14.11 -14.19
C LEU A 126 -3.73 -14.27 -13.80
N PHE A 127 -3.34 -13.60 -12.74
CA PHE A 127 -2.05 -13.76 -12.08
C PHE A 127 -2.25 -14.33 -10.67
N CYS A 128 -1.83 -15.58 -10.50
CA CYS A 128 -1.84 -16.25 -9.19
C CYS A 128 -0.47 -16.08 -8.52
N ILE A 129 -0.48 -15.65 -7.27
CA ILE A 129 0.73 -15.44 -6.48
C ILE A 129 0.52 -15.90 -5.04
N GLU A 130 1.54 -16.46 -4.42
CA GLU A 130 1.52 -16.79 -3.00
C GLU A 130 1.23 -15.52 -2.16
N THR A 131 0.26 -15.61 -1.25
CA THR A 131 -0.23 -14.47 -0.48
C THR A 131 0.85 -13.82 0.38
N SER A 132 1.71 -14.62 1.02
CA SER A 132 2.84 -14.14 1.80
C SER A 132 3.79 -13.31 0.92
N SER A 133 4.14 -13.85 -0.24
CA SER A 133 5.00 -13.19 -1.20
C SER A 133 4.42 -11.87 -1.72
N LEU A 134 3.11 -11.82 -2.00
CA LEU A 134 2.44 -10.59 -2.40
C LEU A 134 2.47 -9.53 -1.29
N LYS A 135 2.25 -9.93 -0.03
CA LYS A 135 2.36 -9.04 1.13
C LYS A 135 3.76 -8.42 1.26
N ASP A 136 4.79 -9.24 1.10
CA ASP A 136 6.18 -8.79 1.17
C ASP A 136 6.52 -7.82 0.04
N ILE A 137 6.07 -8.13 -1.19
CA ILE A 137 6.20 -7.23 -2.34
C ILE A 137 5.52 -5.89 -2.05
N ILE A 138 4.24 -5.90 -1.68
CA ILE A 138 3.48 -4.67 -1.37
C ILE A 138 4.20 -3.88 -0.26
N SER A 139 4.57 -4.54 0.84
CA SER A 139 5.28 -3.89 1.96
C SER A 139 6.60 -3.23 1.52
N SER A 140 7.30 -3.85 0.58
CA SER A 140 8.57 -3.35 0.05
C SER A 140 8.40 -2.21 -0.95
N LEU A 141 7.27 -2.14 -1.65
CA LEU A 141 6.98 -1.10 -2.64
C LEU A 141 6.38 0.17 -2.03
N MET A 142 5.52 0.01 -1.02
CA MET A 142 4.63 1.08 -0.53
C MET A 142 5.35 2.35 -0.08
N TYR A 143 6.58 2.25 0.47
CA TYR A 143 7.33 3.42 0.92
C TYR A 143 7.92 4.24 -0.24
N ALA A 144 8.09 3.62 -1.41
CA ALA A 144 8.61 4.28 -2.61
C ALA A 144 7.50 4.76 -3.56
N VAL A 145 6.24 4.43 -3.31
CA VAL A 145 5.11 4.95 -4.11
C VAL A 145 4.88 6.42 -3.77
N ASN A 146 4.86 7.27 -4.81
CA ASN A 146 4.59 8.69 -4.66
C ASN A 146 3.18 8.97 -4.13
N SER A 147 2.99 10.12 -3.49
CA SER A 147 1.69 10.58 -3.00
C SER A 147 1.32 11.98 -3.51
N GLU A 148 2.17 12.58 -4.36
CA GLU A 148 1.92 13.90 -4.93
C GLU A 148 0.96 13.78 -6.13
N PRO A 149 -0.15 14.54 -6.14
CA PRO A 149 -1.13 14.50 -7.24
C PRO A 149 -0.56 14.93 -8.60
N THR A 150 0.55 15.67 -8.61
CA THR A 150 1.19 16.21 -9.83
C THR A 150 1.89 15.16 -10.69
N LYS A 151 2.11 13.96 -10.15
CA LYS A 151 2.78 12.85 -10.86
C LYS A 151 1.91 11.59 -10.82
N PRO A 152 0.77 11.55 -11.51
CA PRO A 152 -0.19 10.45 -11.39
C PRO A 152 0.41 9.09 -11.76
N SER A 153 1.32 9.01 -12.73
CA SER A 153 1.99 7.75 -13.10
C SER A 153 2.81 7.13 -11.96
N LEU A 154 3.23 7.93 -10.96
CA LEU A 154 4.00 7.45 -9.80
C LEU A 154 3.14 7.20 -8.56
N ASN A 155 1.83 7.49 -8.62
CA ASN A 155 0.90 7.30 -7.48
C ASN A 155 0.42 5.84 -7.32
N GLY A 156 1.08 4.93 -8.02
CA GLY A 156 0.87 3.49 -7.94
C GLY A 156 2.18 2.73 -8.11
N ALA A 157 2.13 1.42 -7.90
CA ALA A 157 3.21 0.52 -8.25
C ALA A 157 2.99 -0.06 -9.64
N CYS A 158 4.04 -0.11 -10.42
CA CYS A 158 4.05 -0.72 -11.74
C CYS A 158 4.21 -2.24 -11.62
N PHE A 159 3.26 -2.99 -12.16
CA PHE A 159 3.35 -4.43 -12.37
C PHE A 159 3.62 -4.64 -13.85
N ASN A 160 4.88 -4.90 -14.20
CA ASN A 160 5.34 -5.02 -15.57
C ASN A 160 5.59 -6.49 -15.91
N PHE A 161 4.68 -7.07 -16.67
CA PHE A 161 4.74 -8.46 -17.13
C PHE A 161 5.55 -8.53 -18.42
N LEU A 162 6.70 -9.16 -18.32
CA LEU A 162 7.61 -9.45 -19.42
C LEU A 162 7.53 -10.94 -19.77
N GLU A 163 8.14 -11.36 -20.85
CA GLU A 163 8.09 -12.76 -21.31
C GLU A 163 8.53 -13.76 -20.23
N SER A 164 9.61 -13.49 -19.52
CA SER A 164 10.20 -14.41 -18.53
C SER A 164 10.07 -13.95 -17.07
N THR A 165 9.76 -12.68 -16.85
CA THR A 165 9.73 -12.06 -15.51
C THR A 165 8.54 -11.13 -15.33
N VAL A 166 8.13 -10.98 -14.08
CA VAL A 166 7.24 -9.88 -13.65
C VAL A 166 8.05 -8.95 -12.78
N ASP A 167 8.20 -7.69 -13.20
CA ASP A 167 8.83 -6.65 -12.42
C ASP A 167 7.77 -5.86 -11.64
N PHE A 168 7.89 -5.83 -10.33
CA PHE A 168 7.12 -5.00 -9.42
C PHE A 168 7.95 -3.78 -9.06
N VAL A 169 7.52 -2.59 -9.45
CA VAL A 169 8.34 -1.37 -9.33
C VAL A 169 7.58 -0.25 -8.67
N ALA A 170 8.23 0.47 -7.78
CA ALA A 170 7.74 1.72 -7.23
C ALA A 170 8.85 2.77 -7.17
N THR A 171 8.53 4.03 -7.46
CA THR A 171 9.44 5.16 -7.35
C THR A 171 8.67 6.47 -7.11
N ASP A 172 9.29 7.38 -6.37
CA ASP A 172 8.83 8.77 -6.20
C ASP A 172 9.75 9.78 -6.93
N GLY A 173 10.77 9.26 -7.65
CA GLY A 173 11.79 10.04 -8.34
C GLY A 173 13.06 10.26 -7.52
N HIS A 174 13.06 9.96 -6.21
CA HIS A 174 14.22 10.05 -5.31
C HIS A 174 14.72 8.68 -4.87
N ARG A 175 13.88 7.70 -4.91
CA ARG A 175 14.18 6.30 -4.57
C ARG A 175 13.36 5.38 -5.47
N LEU A 176 13.82 4.16 -5.62
CA LEU A 176 13.16 3.14 -6.42
C LEU A 176 13.33 1.79 -5.76
N VAL A 177 12.27 1.00 -5.82
CA VAL A 177 12.31 -0.43 -5.50
C VAL A 177 11.86 -1.20 -6.72
N LYS A 178 12.64 -2.18 -7.11
CA LYS A 178 12.32 -3.15 -8.17
C LYS A 178 12.47 -4.55 -7.60
N ILE A 179 11.42 -5.35 -7.73
CA ILE A 179 11.41 -6.76 -7.36
C ILE A 179 11.03 -7.55 -8.61
N SER A 180 11.89 -8.45 -9.06
CA SER A 180 11.63 -9.30 -10.23
C SER A 180 11.37 -10.73 -9.78
N LYS A 181 10.26 -11.31 -10.26
CA LYS A 181 9.93 -12.72 -10.10
C LYS A 181 9.75 -13.38 -11.46
N LYS A 182 9.80 -14.71 -11.49
CA LYS A 182 9.52 -15.48 -12.70
C LYS A 182 8.07 -15.24 -13.15
N ASN A 183 7.86 -14.94 -14.43
CA ASN A 183 6.53 -14.90 -15.01
C ASN A 183 6.06 -16.34 -15.30
N THR A 184 4.97 -16.74 -14.67
CA THR A 184 4.34 -18.05 -14.87
C THR A 184 3.02 -17.92 -15.64
N THR A 185 2.73 -16.75 -16.19
CA THR A 185 1.49 -16.44 -16.92
C THR A 185 1.78 -16.07 -18.36
N ASN A 186 0.72 -15.97 -19.16
CA ASN A 186 0.78 -15.46 -20.53
C ASN A 186 0.48 -13.95 -20.60
N ILE A 187 0.39 -13.26 -19.45
CA ILE A 187 0.15 -11.82 -19.40
C ILE A 187 1.40 -11.11 -19.93
N ASN A 188 1.20 -10.10 -20.76
CA ASN A 188 2.22 -9.18 -21.23
C ASN A 188 1.68 -7.76 -21.15
N GLY A 189 2.50 -6.85 -20.63
CA GLY A 189 2.12 -5.45 -20.48
C GLY A 189 2.46 -4.86 -19.11
N SER A 190 2.26 -3.56 -18.99
CA SER A 190 2.59 -2.78 -17.82
C SER A 190 1.33 -2.15 -17.25
N PHE A 191 1.07 -2.37 -15.97
CA PHE A 191 -0.13 -1.92 -15.26
C PHE A 191 0.27 -1.16 -14.00
N ILE A 192 -0.25 0.06 -13.84
CA ILE A 192 0.03 0.88 -12.65
C ILE A 192 -1.10 0.71 -11.65
N ILE A 193 -0.82 -0.01 -10.59
CA ILE A 193 -1.78 -0.36 -9.54
C ILE A 193 -1.78 0.74 -8.47
N PRO A 194 -2.92 1.40 -8.21
CA PRO A 194 -2.98 2.54 -7.30
C PRO A 194 -2.53 2.20 -5.89
N LYS A 195 -1.83 3.14 -5.24
CA LYS A 195 -1.37 3.03 -3.84
C LYS A 195 -2.49 2.66 -2.88
N LYS A 196 -3.67 3.26 -3.07
CA LYS A 196 -4.84 3.01 -2.23
C LYS A 196 -5.27 1.55 -2.31
N PHE A 197 -5.37 0.98 -3.51
CA PHE A 197 -5.73 -0.43 -3.68
C PHE A 197 -4.70 -1.36 -3.02
N LEU A 198 -3.40 -1.12 -3.23
CA LEU A 198 -2.33 -1.92 -2.61
C LEU A 198 -2.38 -1.86 -1.08
N SER A 199 -2.66 -0.68 -0.51
CA SER A 199 -2.80 -0.49 0.94
C SER A 199 -3.99 -1.28 1.49
N ILE A 200 -5.13 -1.22 0.82
CA ILE A 200 -6.33 -1.97 1.20
C ILE A 200 -6.07 -3.47 1.04
N LEU A 201 -5.53 -3.89 -0.09
CA LEU A 201 -5.23 -5.29 -0.39
C LEU A 201 -4.36 -5.93 0.69
N SER A 202 -3.31 -5.25 1.15
CA SER A 202 -2.41 -5.76 2.19
C SER A 202 -3.13 -6.16 3.49
N THR A 203 -4.25 -5.50 3.80
CA THR A 203 -5.06 -5.77 5.00
C THR A 203 -6.09 -6.89 4.82
N PHE A 204 -6.38 -7.27 3.57
CA PHE A 204 -7.43 -8.25 3.25
C PHE A 204 -6.92 -9.62 2.83
N LEU A 205 -5.61 -9.77 2.70
CA LEU A 205 -4.96 -11.01 2.29
C LEU A 205 -4.79 -12.01 3.45
N GLU A 206 -5.69 -12.01 4.44
CA GLU A 206 -5.61 -12.94 5.55
C GLU A 206 -6.34 -14.26 5.25
N GLY A 207 -5.77 -15.37 5.70
CA GLY A 207 -6.39 -16.69 5.65
C GLY A 207 -6.37 -17.40 4.30
N GLN A 208 -5.61 -16.88 3.31
CA GLN A 208 -5.41 -17.53 2.01
C GLN A 208 -3.93 -17.88 1.82
N SER A 209 -3.67 -19.04 1.19
CA SER A 209 -2.32 -19.41 0.77
C SER A 209 -1.92 -18.71 -0.54
N GLU A 210 -2.88 -18.54 -1.45
CA GLU A 210 -2.67 -17.93 -2.76
C GLU A 210 -3.67 -16.80 -2.99
N THR A 211 -3.25 -15.79 -3.72
CA THR A 211 -4.07 -14.64 -4.13
C THR A 211 -4.13 -14.58 -5.65
N ASN A 212 -5.36 -14.49 -6.16
CA ASN A 212 -5.63 -14.29 -7.56
C ASN A 212 -5.82 -12.79 -7.85
N LEU A 213 -4.96 -12.23 -8.68
CA LEU A 213 -5.12 -10.90 -9.23
C LEU A 213 -5.60 -11.05 -10.68
N ILE A 214 -6.69 -10.39 -11.02
CA ILE A 214 -7.30 -10.45 -12.35
C ILE A 214 -7.28 -9.06 -12.95
N ILE A 215 -6.63 -8.91 -14.10
CA ILE A 215 -6.61 -7.65 -14.84
C ILE A 215 -7.60 -7.78 -15.99
N SER A 216 -8.64 -6.96 -15.97
CA SER A 216 -9.71 -6.96 -16.97
C SER A 216 -10.02 -5.53 -17.40
N GLY A 217 -9.76 -5.21 -18.67
CA GLY A 217 -9.85 -3.86 -19.20
C GLY A 217 -8.96 -2.89 -18.43
N ASN A 218 -9.54 -1.82 -17.87
CA ASN A 218 -8.85 -0.82 -17.07
C ASN A 218 -9.00 -1.03 -15.55
N HIS A 219 -9.32 -2.25 -15.12
CA HIS A 219 -9.49 -2.59 -13.71
C HIS A 219 -8.65 -3.79 -13.29
N ILE A 220 -8.28 -3.81 -12.01
CA ILE A 220 -7.72 -4.96 -11.32
C ILE A 220 -8.71 -5.45 -10.28
N PHE A 221 -8.84 -6.76 -10.18
CA PHE A 221 -9.72 -7.44 -9.22
C PHE A 221 -8.94 -8.44 -8.39
N THR A 222 -9.41 -8.69 -7.19
CA THR A 222 -9.08 -9.88 -6.41
C THR A 222 -10.31 -10.36 -5.68
N THR A 223 -10.39 -11.66 -5.44
CA THR A 223 -11.53 -12.29 -4.78
C THR A 223 -11.05 -13.08 -3.57
N ASN A 224 -11.77 -13.00 -2.49
CA ASN A 224 -11.58 -13.81 -1.31
C ASN A 224 -12.94 -14.35 -0.85
N ASN A 225 -13.20 -15.63 -1.08
CA ASN A 225 -14.46 -16.30 -0.74
C ASN A 225 -15.69 -15.51 -1.20
N LYS A 226 -16.26 -14.70 -0.29
CA LYS A 226 -17.45 -13.89 -0.50
C LYS A 226 -17.19 -12.43 -0.85
N ASP A 227 -15.92 -12.03 -0.89
CA ASP A 227 -15.52 -10.64 -1.13
C ASP A 227 -14.92 -10.48 -2.52
N VAL A 228 -15.26 -9.37 -3.16
CA VAL A 228 -14.62 -8.91 -4.41
C VAL A 228 -14.04 -7.53 -4.15
N TYR A 229 -12.73 -7.38 -4.36
CA TYR A 229 -12.03 -6.10 -4.30
C TYR A 229 -11.63 -5.71 -5.72
N TYR A 230 -11.81 -4.47 -6.07
CA TYR A 230 -11.43 -3.98 -7.38
C TYR A 230 -10.89 -2.55 -7.31
N SER A 231 -10.10 -2.21 -8.30
CA SER A 231 -9.62 -0.85 -8.49
C SER A 231 -9.50 -0.53 -9.96
N LYS A 232 -9.73 0.74 -10.29
CA LYS A 232 -9.32 1.28 -11.57
C LYS A 232 -7.79 1.32 -11.62
N ILE A 233 -7.20 0.91 -12.74
CA ILE A 233 -5.76 1.00 -13.01
C ILE A 233 -5.46 2.44 -13.44
N ILE A 234 -4.30 2.98 -13.06
CA ILE A 234 -3.87 4.31 -13.51
C ILE A 234 -3.50 4.22 -14.98
N ASP A 235 -4.25 4.90 -15.83
CA ASP A 235 -4.08 4.93 -17.30
C ASP A 235 -3.01 5.97 -17.67
N GLU A 236 -1.77 5.65 -17.35
CA GLU A 236 -0.59 6.46 -17.61
C GLU A 236 0.60 5.58 -18.02
N LYS A 237 1.60 6.17 -18.65
CA LYS A 237 2.85 5.47 -18.94
C LYS A 237 3.81 5.57 -17.76
N TYR A 238 4.18 4.41 -17.19
CA TYR A 238 5.22 4.39 -16.15
C TYR A 238 6.58 4.80 -16.73
N PRO A 239 7.41 5.57 -15.99
CA PRO A 239 8.75 5.95 -16.46
C PRO A 239 9.64 4.73 -16.71
N ASN A 240 10.62 4.90 -17.61
CA ASN A 240 11.63 3.85 -17.85
C ASN A 240 12.56 3.73 -16.64
N TYR A 241 12.16 2.90 -15.67
CA TYR A 241 12.89 2.67 -14.43
C TYR A 241 14.25 1.99 -14.64
N ASN A 242 14.44 1.24 -15.71
CA ASN A 242 15.72 0.58 -15.99
C ASN A 242 16.80 1.60 -16.37
N ALA A 243 16.42 2.76 -16.93
CA ALA A 243 17.38 3.79 -17.34
C ALA A 243 18.08 4.49 -16.17
N VAL A 244 17.50 4.44 -14.97
CA VAL A 244 18.06 5.10 -13.76
C VAL A 244 18.84 4.14 -12.85
N ILE A 245 18.83 2.84 -13.15
CA ILE A 245 19.56 1.83 -12.37
C ILE A 245 21.00 1.78 -12.91
N PRO A 246 22.02 2.15 -12.10
CA PRO A 246 23.41 2.08 -12.52
C PRO A 246 23.83 0.66 -12.87
N VAL A 247 24.61 0.51 -13.92
CA VAL A 247 25.16 -0.80 -14.32
C VAL A 247 26.42 -1.12 -13.51
N GLU A 248 27.22 -0.10 -13.17
CA GLU A 248 28.49 -0.25 -12.46
C GLU A 248 28.54 0.67 -11.24
N ASN A 249 28.61 0.06 -10.07
CA ASN A 249 28.86 0.71 -8.80
C ASN A 249 29.99 -0.07 -8.08
N PRO A 250 31.27 0.28 -8.31
CA PRO A 250 32.40 -0.54 -7.86
C PRO A 250 32.73 -0.43 -6.38
N LEU A 251 32.27 0.64 -5.71
CA LEU A 251 32.57 0.87 -4.29
C LEU A 251 31.53 0.17 -3.41
N THR A 252 31.96 -0.62 -2.44
CA THR A 252 31.06 -1.46 -1.64
C THR A 252 31.20 -1.16 -0.17
N LEU A 253 30.07 -1.01 0.52
CA LEU A 253 29.98 -0.96 1.98
C LEU A 253 29.09 -2.09 2.47
N THR A 254 29.59 -2.85 3.43
CA THR A 254 28.79 -3.82 4.19
C THR A 254 28.67 -3.36 5.63
N ALA A 255 27.49 -3.38 6.20
CA ALA A 255 27.22 -2.95 7.56
C ALA A 255 26.08 -3.72 8.22
N ASP A 256 26.07 -3.81 9.54
CA ASP A 256 24.96 -4.33 10.33
C ASP A 256 23.75 -3.42 10.24
N LYS A 257 22.57 -3.99 9.97
CA LYS A 257 21.31 -3.27 9.78
C LYS A 257 20.87 -2.52 11.03
N THR A 258 20.98 -3.15 12.18
CA THR A 258 20.56 -2.57 13.47
C THR A 258 21.46 -1.40 13.84
N GLU A 259 22.77 -1.53 13.69
CA GLU A 259 23.73 -0.45 13.92
C GLU A 259 23.47 0.72 12.95
N MET A 260 23.28 0.43 11.66
CA MET A 260 22.98 1.44 10.64
C MET A 260 21.70 2.21 10.99
N LEU A 261 20.60 1.52 11.35
CA LEU A 261 19.33 2.14 11.72
C LEU A 261 19.47 3.02 12.98
N ASN A 262 20.21 2.56 13.98
CA ASN A 262 20.44 3.34 15.22
C ASN A 262 21.27 4.59 14.94
N ASN A 263 22.27 4.49 14.09
CA ASN A 263 23.13 5.62 13.72
C ASN A 263 22.38 6.63 12.81
N ILE A 264 21.51 6.16 11.91
CA ILE A 264 20.62 7.05 11.13
C ILE A 264 19.67 7.80 12.09
N LYS A 265 19.07 7.11 13.07
CA LYS A 265 18.20 7.75 14.07
C LYS A 265 18.97 8.81 14.87
N ALA A 266 20.18 8.51 15.32
CA ALA A 266 21.03 9.46 16.04
C ALA A 266 21.39 10.68 15.19
N ALA A 267 21.84 10.47 13.96
CA ALA A 267 22.17 11.54 13.02
C ALA A 267 20.94 12.40 12.68
N SER A 268 19.74 11.81 12.59
CA SER A 268 18.49 12.52 12.29
C SER A 268 18.12 13.59 13.33
N ILE A 269 18.63 13.50 14.57
CA ILE A 269 18.37 14.48 15.64
C ILE A 269 18.98 15.85 15.30
N ALA A 270 20.10 15.88 14.58
CA ALA A 270 20.80 17.10 14.20
C ALA A 270 20.65 17.43 12.70
N THR A 271 19.64 16.92 12.03
CA THR A 271 19.36 17.33 10.64
C THR A 271 18.58 18.64 10.62
N ASN A 272 18.79 19.42 9.58
CA ASN A 272 17.90 20.53 9.26
C ASN A 272 16.54 19.94 8.83
N LYS A 273 15.44 20.42 9.43
CA LYS A 273 14.07 19.89 9.20
C LYS A 273 13.58 20.02 7.76
N ASN A 274 14.14 20.97 6.99
CA ASN A 274 13.74 21.19 5.59
C ASN A 274 14.45 20.23 4.65
N THR A 275 15.72 19.92 4.88
CA THR A 275 16.53 19.07 4.00
C THR A 275 16.63 17.63 4.47
N ASN A 276 16.49 17.37 5.77
CA ASN A 276 16.72 16.08 6.42
C ASN A 276 18.04 15.43 5.98
N GLN A 277 19.07 16.27 5.72
CA GLN A 277 20.32 15.82 5.16
C GLN A 277 21.23 15.19 6.18
N ILE A 278 21.77 14.02 5.85
CA ILE A 278 22.88 13.36 6.53
C ILE A 278 23.97 13.03 5.51
N SER A 279 25.22 12.99 5.94
CA SER A 279 26.34 12.55 5.09
C SER A 279 26.92 11.23 5.63
N LEU A 280 27.19 10.32 4.72
CA LEU A 280 27.91 9.08 4.96
C LEU A 280 29.34 9.27 4.44
N HIS A 281 30.31 9.11 5.33
CA HIS A 281 31.73 9.22 5.05
C HIS A 281 32.35 7.84 5.08
N LEU A 282 33.03 7.49 4.01
CA LEU A 282 33.59 6.18 3.73
C LEU A 282 35.08 6.32 3.47
N SER A 283 35.89 5.70 4.29
CA SER A 283 37.32 5.50 4.05
C SER A 283 37.76 4.18 4.65
N GLU A 284 38.90 3.67 4.26
CA GLU A 284 39.41 2.42 4.78
C GLU A 284 39.55 2.46 6.31
N GLY A 285 38.91 1.51 6.99
CA GLY A 285 38.90 1.41 8.46
C GLY A 285 38.10 2.50 9.20
N LYS A 286 37.46 3.45 8.50
CA LYS A 286 36.69 4.52 9.15
C LYS A 286 35.43 4.86 8.37
N VAL A 287 34.30 4.40 8.88
CA VAL A 287 32.98 4.68 8.30
C VAL A 287 32.10 5.37 9.36
N TYR A 288 31.43 6.46 9.00
CA TYR A 288 30.56 7.17 9.94
C TYR A 288 29.47 7.98 9.20
N LEU A 289 28.36 8.19 9.90
CA LEU A 289 27.35 9.17 9.53
C LEU A 289 27.62 10.49 10.26
N LYS A 290 27.41 11.60 9.54
CA LYS A 290 27.50 12.96 10.10
C LYS A 290 26.25 13.74 9.71
N SER A 291 25.76 14.56 10.63
CA SER A 291 24.75 15.58 10.35
C SER A 291 25.15 16.89 11.00
N VAL A 292 24.78 17.98 10.34
CA VAL A 292 25.06 19.36 10.82
C VAL A 292 23.79 20.18 10.66
N ASN A 293 23.39 20.85 11.73
CA ASN A 293 22.33 21.85 11.74
C ASN A 293 22.93 23.15 12.25
N GLN A 294 23.49 23.95 11.36
CA GLN A 294 24.16 25.22 11.72
C GLN A 294 23.26 26.20 12.47
N PRO A 295 21.97 26.42 12.05
CA PRO A 295 21.09 27.33 12.80
C PRO A 295 20.85 26.95 14.24
N GLU A 296 20.84 25.65 14.56
CA GLU A 296 20.65 25.13 15.92
C GLU A 296 21.98 24.77 16.62
N SER A 297 23.12 25.01 15.95
CA SER A 297 24.47 24.67 16.46
C SER A 297 24.59 23.19 16.87
N LYS A 298 23.95 22.30 16.17
CA LYS A 298 23.95 20.85 16.42
C LYS A 298 24.83 20.13 15.43
N THR A 299 25.69 19.25 15.92
CA THR A 299 26.46 18.32 15.08
C THR A 299 26.44 16.95 15.72
N VAL A 300 26.17 15.93 14.91
CA VAL A 300 26.25 14.53 15.34
C VAL A 300 27.28 13.81 14.46
N TYR A 301 28.06 12.99 15.11
CA TYR A 301 29.01 12.07 14.52
C TYR A 301 28.70 10.67 15.04
N ALA A 302 28.29 9.76 14.15
CA ALA A 302 27.85 8.42 14.48
C ALA A 302 28.72 7.38 13.75
N PRO A 303 29.75 6.80 14.40
CA PRO A 303 30.64 5.82 13.80
C PRO A 303 29.94 4.49 13.59
N LEU A 304 30.19 3.83 12.45
CA LEU A 304 29.72 2.50 12.11
C LEU A 304 30.86 1.49 12.34
N LYS A 305 30.82 0.80 13.47
CA LYS A 305 31.91 -0.09 13.90
C LYS A 305 31.89 -1.43 13.18
N SER A 306 30.69 -1.91 12.79
CA SER A 306 30.52 -3.15 12.02
C SER A 306 30.88 -2.98 10.55
N ALA A 307 30.99 -1.75 10.08
CA ALA A 307 31.10 -1.43 8.68
C ALA A 307 32.44 -1.88 8.08
N LYS A 308 32.35 -2.56 6.93
CA LYS A 308 33.48 -2.92 6.07
C LYS A 308 33.32 -2.18 4.77
N TYR A 309 34.26 -1.32 4.46
CA TYR A 309 34.27 -0.55 3.20
C TYR A 309 35.44 -0.97 2.33
N SER A 310 35.18 -1.09 1.03
CA SER A 310 36.19 -1.34 0.01
C SER A 310 36.01 -0.36 -1.12
N GLY A 311 37.03 0.45 -1.37
CA GLY A 311 37.07 1.45 -2.42
C GLY A 311 37.80 2.72 -2.03
N GLU A 312 37.77 3.70 -2.92
CA GLU A 312 38.35 5.03 -2.70
C GLU A 312 37.53 5.82 -1.67
N GLU A 313 38.15 6.83 -1.06
CA GLU A 313 37.45 7.70 -0.09
C GLU A 313 36.25 8.39 -0.75
N LEU A 314 35.09 8.27 -0.10
CA LEU A 314 33.84 8.82 -0.60
C LEU A 314 33.05 9.49 0.52
N SER A 315 32.54 10.69 0.24
CA SER A 315 31.52 11.35 1.07
C SER A 315 30.25 11.55 0.24
N ILE A 316 29.13 11.00 0.71
CA ILE A 316 27.87 11.02 -0.01
C ILE A 316 26.73 11.45 0.92
N GLY A 317 25.87 12.37 0.43
CA GLY A 317 24.73 12.88 1.19
C GLY A 317 23.46 12.12 0.88
N PHE A 318 22.60 11.96 1.91
CA PHE A 318 21.27 11.35 1.76
C PHE A 318 20.21 12.12 2.54
N ASN A 319 18.96 11.98 2.10
CA ASN A 319 17.83 12.29 2.96
C ASN A 319 17.70 11.19 4.02
N ALA A 320 17.79 11.57 5.29
CA ALA A 320 17.78 10.63 6.42
C ALA A 320 16.49 9.78 6.49
N ILE A 321 15.34 10.36 6.10
CA ILE A 321 14.07 9.66 6.09
C ILE A 321 14.11 8.55 5.03
N TYR A 322 14.55 8.88 3.82
CA TYR A 322 14.61 7.93 2.70
C TYR A 322 15.63 6.82 2.97
N LEU A 323 16.81 7.18 3.51
CA LEU A 323 17.83 6.20 3.87
C LEU A 323 17.31 5.25 4.96
N LYS A 324 16.66 5.80 6.02
CA LYS A 324 16.07 5.00 7.09
C LYS A 324 15.03 4.00 6.56
N GLU A 325 14.14 4.45 5.66
CA GLU A 325 13.11 3.59 5.08
C GLU A 325 13.72 2.50 4.19
N ALA A 326 14.67 2.82 3.33
CA ALA A 326 15.40 1.85 2.51
C ALA A 326 16.08 0.78 3.37
N VAL A 327 16.84 1.21 4.40
CA VAL A 327 17.51 0.31 5.35
C VAL A 327 16.51 -0.53 6.14
N SER A 328 15.40 0.05 6.61
CA SER A 328 14.39 -0.69 7.39
C SER A 328 13.71 -1.78 6.59
N LYS A 329 13.51 -1.56 5.29
CA LYS A 329 12.87 -2.51 4.36
C LYS A 329 13.85 -3.48 3.70
N TYR A 330 15.14 -3.32 3.93
CA TYR A 330 16.14 -4.28 3.48
C TYR A 330 15.94 -5.63 4.20
N PRO A 331 15.83 -6.75 3.49
CA PRO A 331 15.39 -8.02 4.10
C PRO A 331 16.44 -8.71 4.97
N ASN A 332 17.73 -8.50 4.68
CA ASN A 332 18.82 -9.17 5.40
C ASN A 332 19.33 -8.31 6.58
N GLU A 333 19.95 -8.97 7.57
CA GLU A 333 20.57 -8.29 8.72
C GLU A 333 21.89 -7.60 8.35
N GLU A 334 22.62 -8.11 7.40
CA GLU A 334 23.81 -7.49 6.82
C GLU A 334 23.42 -6.75 5.55
N ILE A 335 23.63 -5.42 5.52
CA ILE A 335 23.29 -4.57 4.37
C ILE A 335 24.50 -4.41 3.48
N ILE A 336 24.29 -4.54 2.18
CA ILE A 336 25.29 -4.27 1.15
C ILE A 336 24.86 -3.06 0.34
N PHE A 337 25.65 -2.00 0.42
CA PHE A 337 25.54 -0.83 -0.42
C PHE A 337 26.55 -0.90 -1.54
N SER A 338 26.18 -0.42 -2.72
CA SER A 338 27.14 -0.16 -3.79
C SER A 338 27.02 1.26 -4.33
N PHE A 339 28.17 1.89 -4.51
CA PHE A 339 28.31 3.29 -4.92
C PHE A 339 29.18 3.40 -6.18
N LYS A 340 28.96 4.45 -6.94
CA LYS A 340 29.86 4.87 -8.00
C LYS A 340 30.63 6.13 -7.59
N ASP A 341 29.92 7.16 -7.20
CA ASP A 341 30.43 8.45 -6.75
C ASP A 341 29.42 9.15 -5.84
N SER A 342 29.69 10.41 -5.45
CA SER A 342 28.82 11.18 -4.55
C SER A 342 27.53 11.71 -5.19
N LEU A 343 27.34 11.59 -6.50
CA LEU A 343 26.21 12.14 -7.27
C LEU A 343 25.38 11.06 -7.94
N SER A 344 25.93 9.87 -8.08
CA SER A 344 25.26 8.74 -8.72
C SER A 344 24.38 7.98 -7.72
N ALA A 345 23.32 7.33 -8.22
CA ALA A 345 22.42 6.53 -7.41
C ALA A 345 23.15 5.40 -6.67
N THR A 346 22.87 5.28 -5.39
CA THR A 346 23.32 4.18 -4.54
C THR A 346 22.38 3.01 -4.70
N LEU A 347 22.93 1.80 -4.84
CA LEU A 347 22.17 0.57 -4.87
C LEU A 347 22.32 -0.21 -3.56
N PHE A 348 21.23 -0.86 -3.19
CA PHE A 348 21.18 -1.89 -2.18
C PHE A 348 20.75 -3.17 -2.89
N LEU A 349 21.52 -4.21 -2.78
CA LEU A 349 21.31 -5.47 -3.49
C LEU A 349 21.10 -6.60 -2.49
N PRO A 350 19.89 -6.71 -1.90
CA PRO A 350 19.62 -7.79 -0.96
C PRO A 350 19.65 -9.14 -1.67
N ASN A 351 20.24 -10.13 -0.97
CA ASN A 351 20.19 -11.51 -1.40
C ASN A 351 18.89 -12.14 -0.89
N VAL A 352 17.91 -12.33 -1.77
CA VAL A 352 16.62 -12.94 -1.47
C VAL A 352 16.40 -14.12 -2.40
N GLU A 353 16.05 -15.26 -1.83
CA GLU A 353 15.77 -16.48 -2.60
C GLU A 353 14.61 -16.26 -3.57
N ASP A 354 14.69 -16.85 -4.75
CA ASP A 354 13.69 -16.84 -5.83
C ASP A 354 13.24 -15.46 -6.33
N GLN A 355 13.94 -14.39 -5.93
CA GLN A 355 13.63 -13.07 -6.44
C GLN A 355 14.89 -12.19 -6.58
N LYS A 356 14.86 -11.32 -7.61
CA LYS A 356 15.88 -10.31 -7.82
C LYS A 356 15.35 -8.97 -7.33
N THR A 357 15.91 -8.47 -6.24
CA THR A 357 15.50 -7.20 -5.64
C THR A 357 16.58 -6.15 -5.87
N ILE A 358 16.17 -4.95 -6.22
CA ILE A 358 17.02 -3.76 -6.33
C ILE A 358 16.33 -2.64 -5.54
N ILE A 359 17.06 -2.05 -4.60
CA ILE A 359 16.64 -0.82 -3.93
C ILE A 359 17.62 0.26 -4.37
N LEU A 360 17.11 1.37 -4.83
CA LEU A 360 17.90 2.51 -5.29
C LEU A 360 17.56 3.74 -4.46
N LEU A 361 18.58 4.49 -4.08
CA LEU A 361 18.44 5.77 -3.38
C LEU A 361 19.30 6.84 -4.07
N MET A 362 18.65 7.93 -4.47
CA MET A 362 19.35 9.09 -5.02
C MET A 362 20.07 9.87 -3.91
N PRO A 363 21.32 10.24 -4.10
CA PRO A 363 22.02 11.11 -3.17
C PRO A 363 21.50 12.54 -3.24
N VAL A 364 21.78 13.30 -2.17
CA VAL A 364 21.62 14.75 -2.14
C VAL A 364 23.00 15.42 -2.05
N ARG A 365 23.14 16.60 -2.65
CA ARG A 365 24.40 17.35 -2.55
C ARG A 365 24.68 17.72 -1.10
N ILE A 366 25.90 17.47 -0.64
CA ILE A 366 26.34 17.89 0.69
C ILE A 366 26.57 19.39 0.62
N ASN A 367 25.80 20.14 1.40
CA ASN A 367 26.07 21.56 1.66
C ASN A 367 26.94 21.62 2.92
N GLU A 368 28.21 22.02 2.76
CA GLU A 368 29.15 22.26 3.86
C GLU A 368 28.82 23.55 4.63
#